data_0f47c9e5a115ff402bb2a9b45c5dc446
#
_entry.id   0f47c9e5a115ff402bb2a9b45c5dc446
#
_cell.length_a   1.000
_cell.length_b   1.000
_cell.length_c   1.000
_cell.angle_alpha   90.00
_cell.angle_beta   90.00
_cell.angle_gamma   90.00
#
_symmetry.space_group_name_H-M   'P 1'
#
loop_
_entity.id
_entity.type
_entity.pdbx_description
1 polymer ?
#
loop_
_entity_poly.entity_id
_entity_poly.type
_entity_poly.pdbx_seq_one_letter_code
_entity_poly.pdbx_strand_id
1 'polypeptide(L)'
;MKLDGNAIVYCEGAFNTLNGKTAHGLVRFCRRYAIAAVMDSRYSGRDAGDVLDGKAGGIPVVDAIETAKQTAENAGMPATHLVIGIAPDGGRLGKSARQDVIRAIDMNLNVD
;
A
#
# COMPACT_ATOMS: atom_id res chain seq x y z
N MET A 1 4.20 14.97 -16.07
CA MET A 1 2.82 14.65 -15.65
C MET A 1 2.66 14.86 -14.15
N LYS A 2 1.59 15.52 -13.75
CA LYS A 2 1.33 15.76 -12.33
C LYS A 2 0.67 14.54 -11.70
N LEU A 3 1.23 14.03 -10.61
CA LEU A 3 0.63 12.92 -9.87
C LEU A 3 -0.49 13.42 -8.94
N ASP A 4 -1.49 12.59 -8.68
CA ASP A 4 -2.61 12.93 -7.80
C ASP A 4 -2.19 12.95 -6.33
N GLY A 5 -1.13 12.29 -5.97
CA GLY A 5 -0.63 12.27 -4.60
C GLY A 5 0.39 11.16 -4.36
N ASN A 6 0.68 10.94 -3.09
CA ASN A 6 1.58 9.89 -2.63
C ASN A 6 0.73 8.83 -1.93
N ALA A 7 0.83 7.58 -2.37
CA ALA A 7 -0.05 6.53 -1.91
C ALA A 7 0.65 5.46 -1.08
N ILE A 8 -0.07 4.99 -0.07
CA ILE A 8 0.21 3.73 0.61
C ILE A 8 -0.72 2.70 -0.04
N VAL A 9 -0.17 1.61 -0.55
CA VAL A 9 -0.97 0.54 -1.15
C VAL A 9 -1.33 -0.46 -0.04
N TYR A 10 -2.62 -0.58 0.24
CA TYR A 10 -3.12 -1.51 1.26
C TYR A 10 -3.34 -2.89 0.65
N CYS A 11 -2.59 -3.88 1.11
CA CYS A 11 -2.69 -5.24 0.60
C CYS A 11 -2.38 -6.28 1.70
N GLU A 12 -2.87 -6.02 2.91
CA GLU A 12 -2.60 -6.86 4.08
C GLU A 12 -3.05 -8.31 3.84
N GLY A 13 -2.09 -9.22 4.00
CA GLY A 13 -2.34 -10.66 3.88
C GLY A 13 -2.43 -11.18 2.45
N ALA A 14 -2.29 -10.34 1.42
CA ALA A 14 -2.56 -10.75 0.04
C ALA A 14 -1.56 -10.23 -1.00
N PHE A 15 -0.51 -9.51 -0.61
CA PHE A 15 0.34 -8.81 -1.58
C PHE A 15 0.92 -9.75 -2.65
N ASN A 16 1.47 -10.89 -2.25
CA ASN A 16 2.05 -11.84 -3.20
C ASN A 16 1.07 -12.98 -3.51
N THR A 17 -0.18 -12.63 -3.81
CA THR A 17 -1.24 -13.60 -4.14
C THR A 17 -2.09 -13.10 -5.30
N LEU A 18 -2.99 -13.94 -5.80
CA LEU A 18 -3.94 -13.56 -6.85
C LEU A 18 -4.85 -12.42 -6.40
N ASN A 19 -5.21 -12.35 -5.13
CA ASN A 19 -6.05 -11.29 -4.60
C ASN A 19 -5.31 -9.94 -4.50
N GLY A 20 -4.00 -9.92 -4.69
CA GLY A 20 -3.18 -8.72 -4.68
C GLY A 20 -2.84 -8.16 -6.06
N LYS A 21 -3.50 -8.60 -7.13
CA LYS A 21 -3.17 -8.17 -8.50
C LYS A 21 -3.24 -6.66 -8.70
N THR A 22 -4.20 -5.99 -8.07
CA THR A 22 -4.30 -4.53 -8.14
C THR A 22 -3.06 -3.89 -7.53
N ALA A 23 -2.60 -4.38 -6.38
CA ALA A 23 -1.37 -3.88 -5.76
C ALA A 23 -0.16 -4.14 -6.67
N HIS A 24 -0.09 -5.29 -7.34
CA HIS A 24 1.01 -5.59 -8.26
C HIS A 24 1.09 -4.55 -9.38
N GLY A 25 -0.05 -4.21 -9.98
CA GLY A 25 -0.11 -3.19 -11.03
C GLY A 25 0.28 -1.81 -10.52
N LEU A 26 -0.15 -1.45 -9.31
CA LEU A 26 0.21 -0.17 -8.70
C LEU A 26 1.71 -0.06 -8.46
N VAL A 27 2.32 -1.11 -7.92
CA VAL A 27 3.77 -1.13 -7.65
C VAL A 27 4.58 -1.06 -8.94
N ARG A 28 4.16 -1.78 -9.98
CA ARG A 28 4.92 -1.89 -11.23
C ARG A 28 4.70 -0.72 -12.18
N PHE A 29 3.47 -0.20 -12.28
CA PHE A 29 3.05 0.64 -13.40
C PHE A 29 2.23 1.87 -13.02
N CYS A 30 2.12 2.23 -11.74
CA CYS A 30 1.24 3.33 -11.36
C CYS A 30 1.70 4.65 -11.96
N ARG A 31 0.77 5.34 -12.62
CA ARG A 31 1.00 6.68 -13.20
C ARG A 31 0.22 7.77 -12.47
N ARG A 32 -0.70 7.37 -11.60
CA ARG A 32 -1.59 8.28 -10.89
C ARG A 32 -1.02 8.75 -9.57
N TYR A 33 -0.29 7.87 -8.88
CA TYR A 33 0.30 8.15 -7.57
C TYR A 33 1.78 7.82 -7.57
N ALA A 34 2.54 8.54 -6.72
CA ALA A 34 3.84 8.03 -6.29
C ALA A 34 3.57 7.01 -5.18
N ILE A 35 4.10 5.82 -5.29
CA ILE A 35 3.88 4.76 -4.31
C ILE A 35 4.96 4.84 -3.24
N ALA A 36 4.56 5.22 -2.02
CA ALA A 36 5.48 5.44 -0.91
C ALA A 36 5.75 4.16 -0.11
N ALA A 37 4.76 3.28 0.00
CA ALA A 37 4.88 2.04 0.76
C ALA A 37 3.76 1.07 0.38
N VAL A 38 4.00 -0.21 0.66
CA VAL A 38 2.98 -1.26 0.57
C VAL A 38 2.74 -1.80 1.97
N MET A 39 1.49 -2.00 2.36
CA MET A 39 1.17 -2.60 3.65
C MET A 39 0.80 -4.07 3.49
N ASP A 40 1.67 -4.95 3.97
CA ASP A 40 1.42 -6.38 4.18
C ASP A 40 2.40 -6.88 5.25
N SER A 41 1.88 -7.17 6.44
CA SER A 41 2.71 -7.55 7.59
C SER A 41 3.56 -8.80 7.35
N ARG A 42 3.15 -9.68 6.45
CA ARG A 42 3.89 -10.90 6.13
C ARG A 42 5.26 -10.62 5.50
N TYR A 43 5.41 -9.48 4.85
CA TYR A 43 6.65 -9.11 4.16
C TYR A 43 7.26 -7.83 4.70
N SER A 44 6.91 -7.44 5.91
CA SER A 44 7.44 -6.23 6.55
C SER A 44 8.97 -6.24 6.56
N GLY A 45 9.55 -5.10 6.23
CA GLY A 45 11.00 -4.93 6.14
C GLY A 45 11.61 -5.32 4.80
N ARG A 46 10.81 -5.85 3.87
CA ARG A 46 11.28 -6.22 2.54
C ARG A 46 10.95 -5.13 1.52
N ASP A 47 11.53 -5.23 0.35
CA ASP A 47 11.22 -4.37 -0.79
C ASP A 47 10.09 -4.99 -1.61
N ALA A 48 9.10 -4.18 -2.02
CA ALA A 48 7.93 -4.67 -2.75
C ALA A 48 8.32 -5.29 -4.11
N GLY A 49 9.24 -4.65 -4.83
CA GLY A 49 9.72 -5.19 -6.10
C GLY A 49 10.43 -6.52 -5.93
N ASP A 50 11.23 -6.65 -4.86
CA ASP A 50 11.92 -7.90 -4.54
C ASP A 50 10.92 -9.02 -4.23
N VAL A 51 9.85 -8.73 -3.48
CA VAL A 51 8.82 -9.73 -3.17
C VAL A 51 8.12 -10.23 -4.44
N LEU A 52 7.81 -9.32 -5.37
CA LEU A 52 7.06 -9.67 -6.59
C LEU A 52 7.94 -10.24 -7.69
N ASP A 53 9.11 -9.64 -7.93
CA ASP A 53 9.88 -9.86 -9.15
C ASP A 53 11.32 -10.29 -8.88
N GLY A 54 11.74 -10.37 -7.61
CA GLY A 54 13.11 -10.66 -7.23
C GLY A 54 14.08 -9.50 -7.52
N LYS A 55 13.57 -8.30 -7.78
CA LYS A 55 14.38 -7.11 -8.04
C LYS A 55 13.89 -5.95 -7.20
N ALA A 56 14.76 -5.38 -6.38
CA ALA A 56 14.42 -4.23 -5.56
C ALA A 56 13.98 -3.04 -6.43
N GLY A 57 12.86 -2.42 -6.05
CA GLY A 57 12.29 -1.25 -6.74
C GLY A 57 12.28 0.02 -5.90
N GLY A 58 12.70 -0.06 -4.64
CA GLY A 58 12.76 1.09 -3.74
C GLY A 58 11.46 1.37 -2.98
N ILE A 59 10.45 0.49 -3.06
CA ILE A 59 9.20 0.66 -2.33
C ILE A 59 9.20 -0.29 -1.12
N PRO A 60 9.23 0.24 0.11
CA PRO A 60 9.25 -0.62 1.30
C PRO A 60 7.90 -1.26 1.59
N VAL A 61 7.93 -2.46 2.15
CA VAL A 61 6.75 -3.12 2.70
C VAL A 61 6.74 -2.94 4.21
N VAL A 62 5.59 -2.58 4.75
CA VAL A 62 5.42 -2.27 6.17
C VAL A 62 4.24 -3.05 6.76
N ASP A 63 4.13 -3.04 8.10
CA ASP A 63 3.18 -3.87 8.84
C ASP A 63 2.00 -3.10 9.45
N ALA A 64 2.01 -1.78 9.37
CA ALA A 64 0.96 -0.95 9.98
C ALA A 64 0.77 0.36 9.24
N ILE A 65 -0.42 0.95 9.34
CA ILE A 65 -0.74 2.24 8.71
C ILE A 65 0.15 3.35 9.26
N GLU A 66 0.37 3.39 10.57
CA GLU A 66 1.21 4.39 11.23
C GLU A 66 2.65 4.30 10.72
N THR A 67 3.18 3.10 10.59
CA THR A 67 4.51 2.86 10.05
C THR A 67 4.60 3.29 8.60
N ALA A 68 3.57 2.99 7.81
CA ALA A 68 3.51 3.40 6.40
C ALA A 68 3.54 4.92 6.26
N LYS A 69 2.77 5.62 7.09
CA LYS A 69 2.74 7.09 7.08
C LYS A 69 4.10 7.67 7.43
N GLN A 70 4.74 7.15 8.48
CA GLN A 70 6.07 7.60 8.90
C GLN A 70 7.12 7.32 7.83
N THR A 71 7.08 6.14 7.23
CA THR A 71 7.99 5.76 6.14
C THR A 71 7.86 6.71 4.95
N ALA A 72 6.62 7.05 4.58
CA ALA A 72 6.37 8.01 3.51
C ALA A 72 6.95 9.40 3.82
N GLU A 73 6.74 9.89 5.03
CA GLU A 73 7.29 11.17 5.46
C GLU A 73 8.82 11.17 5.43
N ASN A 74 9.44 10.10 5.92
CA ASN A 74 10.91 9.96 5.94
C ASN A 74 11.50 9.91 4.53
N ALA A 75 10.75 9.42 3.56
CA ALA A 75 11.17 9.37 2.15
C ALA A 75 10.92 10.68 1.39
N GLY A 76 10.39 11.71 2.07
CA GLY A 76 10.05 12.96 1.41
C GLY A 76 8.77 12.91 0.58
N MET A 77 7.94 11.90 0.80
CA MET A 77 6.68 11.69 0.10
C MET A 77 5.53 11.54 1.11
N PRO A 78 5.16 12.61 1.85
CA PRO A 78 4.09 12.50 2.84
C PRO A 78 2.83 11.91 2.23
N ALA A 79 2.28 10.87 2.85
CA ALA A 79 1.16 10.13 2.31
C ALA A 79 -0.11 10.98 2.25
N THR A 80 -0.79 10.94 1.12
CA THR A 80 -2.06 11.62 0.89
C THR A 80 -3.22 10.65 0.68
N HIS A 81 -2.92 9.42 0.25
CA HIS A 81 -3.93 8.43 -0.11
C HIS A 81 -3.58 7.06 0.45
N LEU A 82 -4.62 6.31 0.82
CA LEU A 82 -4.55 4.88 1.00
C LEU A 82 -5.29 4.25 -0.18
N VAL A 83 -4.60 3.50 -1.00
CA VAL A 83 -5.20 2.82 -2.17
C VAL A 83 -5.41 1.35 -1.83
N ILE A 84 -6.64 0.89 -1.96
CA ILE A 84 -6.98 -0.51 -1.67
C ILE A 84 -6.50 -1.38 -2.82
N GLY A 85 -5.46 -2.16 -2.58
CA GLY A 85 -4.85 -3.05 -3.58
C GLY A 85 -5.22 -4.52 -3.42
N ILE A 86 -6.19 -4.81 -2.57
CA ILE A 86 -6.65 -6.17 -2.30
C ILE A 86 -8.05 -6.37 -2.90
N ALA A 87 -8.28 -7.55 -3.49
CA ALA A 87 -9.60 -7.97 -3.93
C ALA A 87 -10.09 -9.04 -2.95
N PRO A 88 -10.87 -8.66 -1.92
CA PRO A 88 -11.32 -9.62 -0.91
C PRO A 88 -12.39 -10.56 -1.45
N ASP A 89 -12.43 -11.75 -0.90
CA ASP A 89 -13.46 -12.74 -1.24
C ASP A 89 -14.85 -12.16 -0.94
N GLY A 90 -15.80 -12.34 -1.85
CA GLY A 90 -17.15 -11.83 -1.70
C GLY A 90 -17.28 -10.31 -1.84
N GLY A 91 -16.22 -9.61 -2.25
CA GLY A 91 -16.24 -8.17 -2.47
C GLY A 91 -16.33 -7.31 -1.21
N ARG A 92 -16.11 -7.90 -0.03
CA ARG A 92 -16.15 -7.19 1.25
C ARG A 92 -14.80 -7.20 1.94
N LEU A 93 -14.41 -6.06 2.50
CA LEU A 93 -13.25 -6.01 3.37
C LEU A 93 -13.54 -6.73 4.68
N GLY A 94 -12.56 -7.48 5.17
CA GLY A 94 -12.65 -8.11 6.49
C GLY A 94 -12.61 -7.07 7.61
N LYS A 95 -12.90 -7.52 8.83
CA LYS A 95 -12.95 -6.64 10.01
C LYS A 95 -11.64 -5.89 10.24
N SER A 96 -10.50 -6.57 10.14
CA SER A 96 -9.18 -5.94 10.32
C SER A 96 -8.92 -4.88 9.27
N ALA A 97 -9.26 -5.17 8.01
CA ALA A 97 -9.07 -4.21 6.92
C ALA A 97 -9.94 -2.97 7.11
N ARG A 98 -11.18 -3.13 7.57
CA ARG A 98 -12.06 -1.99 7.88
C ARG A 98 -11.47 -1.11 8.96
N GLN A 99 -10.89 -1.70 10.01
CA GLN A 99 -10.26 -0.95 11.09
C GLN A 99 -9.05 -0.16 10.56
N ASP A 100 -8.25 -0.76 9.70
CA ASP A 100 -7.11 -0.08 9.08
C ASP A 100 -7.56 1.09 8.20
N VAL A 101 -8.63 0.91 7.43
CA VAL A 101 -9.21 1.99 6.60
C VAL A 101 -9.70 3.15 7.50
N ILE A 102 -10.38 2.85 8.60
CA ILE A 102 -10.83 3.87 9.55
C ILE A 102 -9.64 4.64 10.12
N ARG A 103 -8.55 3.95 10.50
CA ARG A 103 -7.33 4.61 10.96
C ARG A 103 -6.76 5.54 9.89
N ALA A 104 -6.73 5.12 8.65
CA ALA A 104 -6.24 5.94 7.55
C ALA A 104 -7.07 7.22 7.41
N ILE A 105 -8.38 7.11 7.49
CA ILE A 105 -9.29 8.26 7.45
C ILE A 105 -9.02 9.20 8.62
N ASP A 106 -8.85 8.66 9.83
CA ASP A 106 -8.53 9.45 11.02
C ASP A 106 -7.18 10.17 10.90
N MET A 107 -6.28 9.67 10.06
CA MET A 107 -4.98 10.27 9.77
C MET A 107 -5.04 11.22 8.58
N ASN A 108 -6.23 11.58 8.11
CA ASN A 108 -6.48 12.49 6.98
C ASN A 108 -6.01 11.94 5.63
N LEU A 109 -5.96 10.62 5.47
CA LEU A 109 -5.69 10.01 4.17
C LEU A 109 -6.99 9.86 3.39
N ASN A 110 -6.92 10.11 2.08
CA ASN A 110 -8.03 9.83 1.17
C ASN A 110 -7.97 8.33 0.83
N VAL A 111 -9.10 7.66 0.89
CA VAL A 111 -9.18 6.23 0.58
C VAL A 111 -9.72 6.05 -0.83
N ASP A 112 -8.98 5.28 -1.64
CA ASP A 112 -9.33 5.06 -3.05
C ASP A 112 -9.37 3.57 -3.40
#